data_9423e97666253d2d2683432e95587931
#
_entry.id   9423e97666253d2d2683432e95587931
#
_cell.length_a   1.000
_cell.length_b   1.000
_cell.length_c   1.000
_cell.angle_alpha   90.00
_cell.angle_beta   90.00
_cell.angle_gamma   90.00
#
_symmetry.space_group_name_H-M   'P 1'
#
loop_
_entity.id
_entity.type
_entity.pdbx_description
1 polymer ?
#
loop_
_entity_poly.entity_id
_entity_poly.type
_entity_poly.pdbx_seq_one_letter_code
_entity_poly.pdbx_strand_id
1 'polypeptide(L)'
;VIFSDPLCPFCITFVPEAVEYMKKEPNKFAIYYYHFPLESLHPAAVELTKAAVALELKGAKDVILNLYKVEVDPKERKNEVILAEFNRVMNSKITMADLMSSEVLKHFQNDLKVADSLMVNGTPTLFLDGVLDKTKMKYKEVK
;
A
#
# COMPACT_ATOMS: atom_id res chain seq x y z
N VAL A 1 -5.12 -7.74 -8.52
CA VAL A 1 -3.96 -7.70 -7.63
C VAL A 1 -3.18 -6.43 -7.91
N ILE A 2 -2.93 -5.65 -6.87
CA ILE A 2 -2.24 -4.37 -6.98
C ILE A 2 -0.99 -4.40 -6.10
N PHE A 3 0.17 -4.08 -6.68
CA PHE A 3 1.41 -3.83 -5.94
C PHE A 3 1.67 -2.33 -5.94
N SER A 4 1.86 -1.74 -4.77
CA SER A 4 1.89 -0.29 -4.67
C SER A 4 2.80 0.23 -3.56
N ASP A 5 3.22 1.48 -3.73
CA ASP A 5 4.05 2.25 -2.81
C ASP A 5 3.28 3.52 -2.44
N PRO A 6 3.05 3.80 -1.15
CA PRO A 6 2.23 4.95 -0.74
C PRO A 6 2.83 6.31 -1.09
N LEU A 7 4.11 6.39 -1.39
CA LEU A 7 4.80 7.65 -1.73
C LEU A 7 5.21 7.73 -3.20
N CYS A 8 4.92 6.71 -3.99
CA CYS A 8 5.15 6.76 -5.43
C CYS A 8 4.10 7.67 -6.08
N PRO A 9 4.51 8.72 -6.83
CA PRO A 9 3.54 9.66 -7.43
C PRO A 9 2.50 8.97 -8.32
N PHE A 10 2.91 7.98 -9.11
CA PHE A 10 1.98 7.24 -9.98
C PHE A 10 0.98 6.42 -9.17
N CYS A 11 1.41 5.87 -8.03
CA CYS A 11 0.53 5.12 -7.13
C CYS A 11 -0.50 6.04 -6.46
N ILE A 12 -0.07 7.20 -6.03
CA ILE A 12 -0.94 8.20 -5.38
C ILE A 12 -2.07 8.61 -6.31
N THR A 13 -1.80 8.72 -7.61
CA THR A 13 -2.81 9.06 -8.61
C THR A 13 -3.68 7.86 -8.96
N PHE A 14 -3.05 6.70 -9.20
CA PHE A 14 -3.75 5.52 -9.74
C PHE A 14 -4.56 4.75 -8.70
N VAL A 15 -3.96 4.46 -7.53
CA VAL A 15 -4.55 3.48 -6.61
C VAL A 15 -5.87 3.95 -5.99
N PRO A 16 -5.99 5.18 -5.48
CA PRO A 16 -7.26 5.63 -4.93
C PRO A 16 -8.40 5.58 -5.95
N GLU A 17 -8.16 6.03 -7.17
CA GLU A 17 -9.16 6.00 -8.24
C GLU A 17 -9.58 4.56 -8.58
N ALA A 18 -8.60 3.67 -8.77
CA ALA A 18 -8.87 2.28 -9.14
C ALA A 18 -9.61 1.54 -8.04
N VAL A 19 -9.17 1.70 -6.78
CA VAL A 19 -9.80 1.03 -5.64
C VAL A 19 -11.22 1.53 -5.44
N GLU A 20 -11.45 2.83 -5.50
CA GLU A 20 -12.79 3.38 -5.36
C GLU A 20 -13.72 2.90 -6.48
N TYR A 21 -13.23 2.86 -7.72
CA TYR A 21 -13.99 2.34 -8.84
C TYR A 21 -14.41 0.88 -8.60
N MET A 22 -13.45 0.04 -8.23
CA MET A 22 -13.71 -1.39 -8.06
C MET A 22 -14.56 -1.70 -6.84
N LYS A 23 -14.46 -0.92 -5.77
CA LYS A 23 -15.28 -1.10 -4.57
C LYS A 23 -16.77 -0.86 -4.81
N LYS A 24 -17.12 -0.08 -5.82
CA LYS A 24 -18.51 0.15 -6.19
C LYS A 24 -19.17 -1.05 -6.85
N GLU A 25 -18.36 -2.01 -7.30
CA GLU A 25 -18.82 -3.20 -8.02
C GLU A 25 -18.29 -4.47 -7.35
N PRO A 26 -18.71 -4.75 -6.11
CA PRO A 26 -18.15 -5.88 -5.36
C PRO A 26 -18.47 -7.25 -5.97
N ASN A 27 -19.48 -7.33 -6.86
CA ASN A 27 -19.79 -8.56 -7.58
C ASN A 27 -18.86 -8.81 -8.77
N LYS A 28 -18.10 -7.80 -9.18
CA LYS A 28 -17.18 -7.90 -10.32
C LYS A 28 -15.73 -8.00 -9.89
N PHE A 29 -15.38 -7.43 -8.73
CA PHE A 29 -13.99 -7.30 -8.31
C PHE A 29 -13.76 -7.82 -6.90
N ALA A 30 -12.70 -8.62 -6.76
CA ALA A 30 -12.04 -8.89 -5.49
C ALA A 30 -10.66 -8.24 -5.56
N ILE A 31 -10.37 -7.34 -4.62
CA ILE A 31 -9.14 -6.57 -4.63
C ILE A 31 -8.14 -7.20 -3.66
N TYR A 32 -6.96 -7.53 -4.19
CA TYR A 32 -5.84 -8.01 -3.39
C TYR A 32 -4.71 -6.98 -3.49
N TYR A 33 -4.43 -6.32 -2.39
CA TYR A 33 -3.43 -5.26 -2.34
C TYR A 33 -2.18 -5.77 -1.63
N TYR A 34 -1.03 -5.59 -2.27
CA TYR A 34 0.28 -5.94 -1.71
C TYR A 34 1.14 -4.69 -1.62
N HIS A 35 1.77 -4.51 -0.46
CA HIS A 35 2.69 -3.41 -0.24
C HIS A 35 4.01 -3.68 -0.94
N PHE A 36 4.50 -2.72 -1.70
CA PHE A 36 5.77 -2.82 -2.37
C PHE A 36 6.51 -1.46 -2.34
N PRO A 37 6.95 -1.02 -1.15
CA PRO A 37 7.65 0.25 -1.04
C PRO A 37 9.01 0.19 -1.74
N LEU A 38 9.30 1.21 -2.54
CA LEU A 38 10.57 1.34 -3.26
C LEU A 38 11.57 2.04 -2.33
N GLU A 39 12.20 1.27 -1.45
CA GLU A 39 13.04 1.79 -0.36
C GLU A 39 14.15 2.72 -0.84
N SER A 40 14.80 2.39 -1.95
CA SER A 40 15.90 3.20 -2.49
C SER A 40 15.45 4.59 -2.95
N LEU A 41 14.20 4.70 -3.42
CA LEU A 41 13.62 5.96 -3.89
C LEU A 41 12.84 6.68 -2.81
N HIS A 42 12.11 5.91 -2.00
CA HIS A 42 11.18 6.42 -0.99
C HIS A 42 11.41 5.71 0.34
N PRO A 43 12.51 5.99 1.06
CA PRO A 43 12.77 5.29 2.33
C PRO A 43 11.64 5.43 3.36
N ALA A 44 10.95 6.57 3.39
CA ALA A 44 9.83 6.77 4.30
C ALA A 44 8.66 5.81 4.02
N ALA A 45 8.53 5.30 2.80
CA ALA A 45 7.45 4.39 2.43
C ALA A 45 7.51 3.06 3.18
N VAL A 46 8.70 2.62 3.58
CA VAL A 46 8.87 1.38 4.35
C VAL A 46 8.15 1.49 5.70
N GLU A 47 8.40 2.55 6.44
CA GLU A 47 7.78 2.76 7.74
C GLU A 47 6.27 3.02 7.62
N LEU A 48 5.84 3.78 6.62
CA LEU A 48 4.42 3.99 6.35
C LEU A 48 3.71 2.67 6.04
N THR A 49 4.33 1.81 5.25
CA THR A 49 3.77 0.50 4.91
C THR A 49 3.62 -0.37 6.16
N LYS A 50 4.65 -0.43 7.00
CA LYS A 50 4.59 -1.19 8.25
C LYS A 50 3.52 -0.64 9.19
N ALA A 51 3.38 0.67 9.26
CA ALA A 51 2.34 1.30 10.07
C ALA A 51 0.94 0.94 9.55
N ALA A 52 0.76 0.93 8.23
CA ALA A 52 -0.51 0.51 7.62
C ALA A 52 -0.84 -0.94 7.95
N VAL A 53 0.14 -1.84 7.85
CA VAL A 53 -0.04 -3.26 8.22
C VAL A 53 -0.43 -3.38 9.68
N ALA A 54 0.26 -2.67 10.57
CA ALA A 54 -0.05 -2.69 12.00
C ALA A 54 -1.49 -2.25 12.27
N LEU A 55 -1.93 -1.19 11.61
CA LEU A 55 -3.27 -0.65 11.79
C LEU A 55 -4.35 -1.60 11.23
N GLU A 56 -4.09 -2.23 10.10
CA GLU A 56 -4.97 -3.24 9.52
C GLU A 56 -5.11 -4.45 10.44
N LEU A 57 -4.02 -4.90 11.05
CA LEU A 57 -4.04 -6.01 12.01
C LEU A 57 -4.84 -5.68 13.26
N LYS A 58 -5.00 -4.41 13.59
CA LYS A 58 -5.85 -3.95 14.70
C LYS A 58 -7.32 -3.85 14.30
N GLY A 59 -7.67 -4.17 13.05
CA GLY A 59 -9.05 -4.20 12.57
C GLY A 59 -9.54 -2.89 11.97
N ALA A 60 -8.69 -1.91 11.76
CA ALA A 60 -9.10 -0.65 11.14
C ALA A 60 -9.51 -0.86 9.67
N LYS A 61 -10.48 -0.05 9.23
CA LYS A 61 -11.00 -0.11 7.86
C LYS A 61 -10.48 1.04 7.03
N ASP A 62 -10.49 0.85 5.70
CA ASP A 62 -10.10 1.86 4.71
C ASP A 62 -8.68 2.39 4.89
N VAL A 63 -7.80 1.56 5.49
CA VAL A 63 -6.41 1.94 5.75
C VAL A 63 -5.70 2.25 4.42
N ILE A 64 -5.91 1.43 3.39
CA ILE A 64 -5.23 1.63 2.10
C ILE A 64 -5.61 2.95 1.46
N LEU A 65 -6.90 3.28 1.42
CA LEU A 65 -7.34 4.56 0.84
C LEU A 65 -6.79 5.76 1.62
N ASN A 66 -6.80 5.69 2.93
CA ASN A 66 -6.32 6.77 3.78
C ASN A 66 -4.79 6.89 3.75
N LEU A 67 -4.09 5.79 3.47
CA LEU A 67 -2.63 5.78 3.38
C LEU A 67 -2.11 6.78 2.34
N TYR A 68 -2.83 6.92 1.23
CA TYR A 68 -2.45 7.85 0.16
C TYR A 68 -2.70 9.32 0.51
N LYS A 69 -3.32 9.58 1.66
CA LYS A 69 -3.52 10.94 2.19
C LYS A 69 -2.40 11.38 3.13
N VAL A 70 -1.50 10.47 3.48
CA VAL A 70 -0.36 10.78 4.34
C VAL A 70 0.68 11.54 3.52
N GLU A 71 1.02 12.75 3.97
CA GLU A 71 2.00 13.60 3.28
C GLU A 71 3.30 13.62 4.09
N VAL A 72 4.30 12.90 3.60
CA VAL A 72 5.62 12.82 4.20
C VAL A 72 6.65 12.95 3.08
N ASP A 73 7.75 13.67 3.35
CA ASP A 73 8.87 13.69 2.42
C ASP A 73 9.32 12.24 2.16
N PRO A 74 9.34 11.78 0.89
CA PRO A 74 9.76 10.41 0.58
C PRO A 74 11.15 10.06 1.10
N LYS A 75 12.01 11.05 1.31
CA LYS A 75 13.37 10.87 1.81
C LYS A 75 13.47 10.95 3.33
N GLU A 76 12.36 11.17 4.04
CA GLU A 76 12.38 11.25 5.49
C GLU A 76 12.85 9.94 6.11
N ARG A 77 13.77 10.02 7.08
CA ARG A 77 14.31 8.86 7.76
C ARG A 77 14.00 8.84 9.25
N LYS A 78 13.45 9.92 9.78
CA LYS A 78 13.07 9.99 11.20
C LYS A 78 11.73 9.32 11.42
N ASN A 79 11.75 8.17 12.09
CA ASN A 79 10.55 7.37 12.30
C ASN A 79 9.48 8.12 13.08
N GLU A 80 9.87 8.94 14.06
CA GLU A 80 8.92 9.73 14.83
C GLU A 80 8.17 10.74 13.96
N VAL A 81 8.82 11.32 12.94
CA VAL A 81 8.17 12.26 12.00
C VAL A 81 7.17 11.50 11.14
N ILE A 82 7.58 10.36 10.60
CA ILE A 82 6.73 9.52 9.74
C ILE A 82 5.50 9.04 10.50
N LEU A 83 5.70 8.51 11.71
CA LEU A 83 4.61 7.99 12.54
C LEU A 83 3.66 9.09 13.00
N ALA A 84 4.19 10.27 13.34
CA ALA A 84 3.34 11.39 13.76
C ALA A 84 2.36 11.78 12.66
N GLU A 85 2.83 11.87 11.43
CA GLU A 85 1.97 12.24 10.29
C GLU A 85 0.98 11.10 9.96
N PHE A 86 1.45 9.85 9.96
CA PHE A 86 0.58 8.71 9.78
C PHE A 86 -0.56 8.69 10.80
N ASN A 87 -0.23 8.81 12.08
CA ASN A 87 -1.21 8.76 13.14
C ASN A 87 -2.18 9.95 13.09
N ARG A 88 -1.71 11.11 12.67
CA ARG A 88 -2.57 12.28 12.48
C ARG A 88 -3.64 12.00 11.41
N VAL A 89 -3.23 11.50 10.26
CA VAL A 89 -4.14 11.23 9.13
C VAL A 89 -5.10 10.09 9.47
N MET A 90 -4.60 9.03 10.10
CA MET A 90 -5.38 7.84 10.43
C MET A 90 -6.20 7.99 11.72
N ASN A 91 -5.97 9.04 12.49
CA ASN A 91 -6.54 9.18 13.83
C ASN A 91 -6.25 7.94 14.68
N SER A 92 -4.98 7.55 14.74
CA SER A 92 -4.51 6.31 15.37
C SER A 92 -3.31 6.58 16.29
N LYS A 93 -2.86 5.52 16.96
CA LYS A 93 -1.75 5.57 17.94
C LYS A 93 -0.76 4.44 17.69
N ILE A 94 -0.35 4.24 16.46
CA ILE A 94 0.65 3.24 16.11
C ILE A 94 2.01 3.68 16.68
N THR A 95 2.73 2.74 17.30
CA THR A 95 4.02 2.98 17.92
C THR A 95 5.15 2.28 17.16
N MET A 96 6.39 2.64 17.46
CA MET A 96 7.55 1.92 16.91
C MET A 96 7.53 0.44 17.30
N ALA A 97 7.08 0.12 18.51
CA ALA A 97 6.94 -1.27 18.94
C ALA A 97 5.97 -2.05 18.04
N ASP A 98 4.89 -1.41 17.61
CA ASP A 98 3.93 -2.03 16.66
C ASP A 98 4.62 -2.36 15.34
N LEU A 99 5.45 -1.45 14.82
CA LEU A 99 6.17 -1.67 13.56
C LEU A 99 7.17 -2.82 13.66
N MET A 100 7.70 -3.08 14.83
CA MET A 100 8.70 -4.12 15.08
C MET A 100 8.09 -5.46 15.47
N SER A 101 6.76 -5.55 15.59
CA SER A 101 6.11 -6.80 15.96
C SER A 101 6.37 -7.89 14.92
N SER A 102 6.44 -9.14 15.37
CA SER A 102 6.68 -10.28 14.49
C SER A 102 5.59 -10.42 13.43
N GLU A 103 4.35 -10.11 13.78
CA GLU A 103 3.23 -10.19 12.85
C GLU A 103 3.34 -9.17 11.73
N VAL A 104 3.67 -7.92 12.06
CA VAL A 104 3.85 -6.85 11.07
C VAL A 104 5.01 -7.19 10.12
N LEU A 105 6.15 -7.61 10.68
CA LEU A 105 7.31 -7.95 9.87
C LEU A 105 7.04 -9.14 8.96
N LYS A 106 6.29 -10.13 9.45
CA LYS A 106 5.92 -11.30 8.66
C LYS A 106 5.03 -10.92 7.48
N HIS A 107 4.01 -10.10 7.70
CA HIS A 107 3.13 -9.61 6.64
C HIS A 107 3.89 -8.78 5.60
N PHE A 108 4.72 -7.87 6.08
CA PHE A 108 5.55 -7.04 5.22
C PHE A 108 6.46 -7.89 4.33
N GLN A 109 7.17 -8.85 4.92
CA GLN A 109 8.06 -9.75 4.19
C GLN A 109 7.30 -10.64 3.22
N ASN A 110 6.10 -11.09 3.58
CA ASN A 110 5.28 -11.90 2.69
C ASN A 110 4.90 -11.13 1.43
N ASP A 111 4.52 -9.86 1.57
CA ASP A 111 4.18 -9.04 0.41
C ASP A 111 5.37 -8.88 -0.53
N LEU A 112 6.56 -8.68 0.02
CA LEU A 112 7.78 -8.60 -0.79
C LEU A 112 8.12 -9.92 -1.49
N LYS A 113 7.89 -11.04 -0.83
CA LYS A 113 8.11 -12.37 -1.42
C LYS A 113 7.15 -12.64 -2.56
N VAL A 114 5.89 -12.25 -2.42
CA VAL A 114 4.90 -12.41 -3.50
C VAL A 114 5.31 -11.56 -4.70
N ALA A 115 5.72 -10.32 -4.47
CA ALA A 115 6.20 -9.45 -5.54
C ALA A 115 7.40 -10.06 -6.27
N ASP A 116 8.36 -10.59 -5.53
CA ASP A 116 9.54 -11.24 -6.09
C ASP A 116 9.16 -12.46 -6.93
N SER A 117 8.26 -13.31 -6.43
CA SER A 117 7.80 -14.51 -7.14
C SER A 117 7.09 -14.17 -8.46
N LEU A 118 6.48 -13.01 -8.56
CA LEU A 118 5.79 -12.54 -9.77
C LEU A 118 6.66 -11.59 -10.61
N MET A 119 7.92 -11.44 -10.23
CA MET A 119 8.89 -10.57 -10.92
C MET A 119 8.43 -9.10 -10.99
N VAL A 120 7.73 -8.65 -9.97
CA VAL A 120 7.33 -7.23 -9.84
C VAL A 120 8.58 -6.43 -9.47
N ASN A 121 8.87 -5.38 -10.24
CA ASN A 121 10.05 -4.54 -10.03
C ASN A 121 9.75 -3.05 -10.03
N GLY A 122 8.49 -2.67 -10.03
CA GLY A 122 8.07 -1.28 -10.00
C GLY A 122 6.64 -1.13 -9.57
N THR A 123 6.21 0.11 -9.33
CA THR A 123 4.86 0.42 -8.90
C THR A 123 4.27 1.59 -9.70
N PRO A 124 2.95 1.65 -9.84
CA PRO A 124 1.99 0.58 -9.52
C PRO A 124 2.11 -0.58 -10.51
N THR A 125 1.90 -1.80 -10.02
CA THR A 125 1.78 -2.98 -10.87
C THR A 125 0.42 -3.59 -10.66
N LEU A 126 -0.31 -3.84 -11.73
CA LEU A 126 -1.66 -4.38 -11.69
C LEU A 126 -1.74 -5.69 -12.45
N PHE A 127 -2.28 -6.72 -11.80
CA PHE A 127 -2.71 -7.95 -12.46
C PHE A 127 -4.22 -8.02 -12.42
N LEU A 128 -4.83 -8.24 -13.56
CA LEU A 128 -6.27 -8.40 -13.67
C LEU A 128 -6.55 -9.83 -14.10
N ASP A 129 -7.26 -10.57 -13.24
CA ASP A 129 -7.58 -11.98 -13.49
C ASP A 129 -6.34 -12.82 -13.78
N GLY A 130 -5.25 -12.55 -13.06
CA GLY A 130 -3.99 -13.28 -13.19
C GLY A 130 -3.09 -12.81 -14.34
N VAL A 131 -3.51 -11.79 -15.10
CA VAL A 131 -2.75 -11.29 -16.25
C VAL A 131 -2.24 -9.88 -15.98
N LEU A 132 -0.95 -9.64 -16.23
CA LEU A 132 -0.37 -8.32 -16.07
C LEU A 132 -1.03 -7.32 -17.01
N ASP A 133 -1.58 -6.25 -16.43
CA ASP A 133 -2.17 -5.15 -17.18
C ASP A 133 -1.19 -3.99 -17.28
N LYS A 134 -0.48 -3.92 -18.40
CA LYS A 134 0.49 -2.86 -18.64
C LYS A 134 -0.16 -1.49 -18.83
N THR A 135 -1.41 -1.46 -19.28
CA THR A 135 -2.14 -0.20 -19.49
C THR A 135 -2.71 0.36 -18.19
N LYS A 136 -2.97 -0.51 -17.22
CA LYS A 136 -3.60 -0.18 -15.92
C LYS A 136 -5.01 0.42 -16.10
N MET A 137 -5.68 0.09 -17.20
CA MET A 137 -7.00 0.62 -17.52
C MET A 137 -8.06 -0.47 -17.77
N LYS A 138 -7.63 -1.72 -17.89
CA LYS A 138 -8.54 -2.81 -18.27
C LYS A 138 -9.62 -3.09 -17.22
N TYR A 139 -9.37 -2.73 -15.96
CA TYR A 139 -10.40 -2.90 -14.94
C TYR A 139 -11.68 -2.13 -15.26
N LYS A 140 -11.59 -1.03 -16.01
CA LYS A 140 -12.76 -0.24 -16.43
C LYS A 140 -13.55 -0.92 -17.54
N GLU A 141 -12.98 -1.94 -18.17
CA GLU A 141 -13.61 -2.69 -19.28
C GLU A 141 -14.31 -3.98 -18.80
N VAL A 142 -14.18 -4.33 -17.54
CA VAL A 142 -14.82 -5.53 -16.97
C VAL A 142 -16.34 -5.33 -16.94
N LYS A 143 -17.06 -6.29 -17.50
CA LYS A 143 -18.52 -6.25 -17.58
C LYS A 143 -19.20 -7.09 -16.51
#